data_215ce8916d67a8b0eb49f4f191b3ef75
#
_entry.id   215ce8916d67a8b0eb49f4f191b3ef75
#
_cell.length_a   1.000
_cell.length_b   1.000
_cell.length_c   1.000
_cell.angle_alpha   90.00
_cell.angle_beta   90.00
_cell.angle_gamma   90.00
#
_symmetry.space_group_name_H-M   'P 1'
#
loop_
_entity.id
_entity.type
_entity.pdbx_description
1 polymer ?
#
loop_
_entity_poly.entity_id
_entity_poly.type
_entity_poly.pdbx_seq_one_letter_code
_entity_poly.pdbx_strand_id
1 'polypeptide(L)' 'MPQAPSIGRIVHYTNLGDRDGKFPPTVQAALITGLNEDGTVSLHVFYKTGQFDLPKCEHTEEPAGSEGARGKWSWPART' A
#
# COMPACT_ATOMS: atom_id res chain seq x y z
N MET A 1 8.88 16.42 9.35
CA MET A 1 7.42 16.63 9.25
C MET A 1 6.79 15.39 8.65
N PRO A 2 5.78 14.84 9.29
CA PRO A 2 5.09 13.71 8.68
C PRO A 2 4.38 14.15 7.41
N GLN A 3 4.39 13.29 6.40
CA GLN A 3 3.68 13.55 5.18
C GLN A 3 2.21 13.23 5.38
N ALA A 4 1.34 14.06 4.84
CA ALA A 4 -0.08 13.75 4.78
C ALA A 4 -0.39 13.13 3.43
N PRO A 5 -1.24 12.09 3.39
CA PRO A 5 -1.63 11.53 2.11
C PRO A 5 -2.45 12.54 1.30
N SER A 6 -2.24 12.52 -0.01
CA SER A 6 -3.02 13.35 -0.92
C SER A 6 -3.29 12.59 -2.20
N ILE A 7 -4.38 12.96 -2.89
CA ILE A 7 -4.75 12.31 -4.14
C ILE A 7 -3.65 12.51 -5.17
N GLY A 8 -3.28 11.44 -5.84
CA GLY A 8 -2.25 11.48 -6.86
C GLY A 8 -0.86 11.11 -6.38
N ARG A 9 -0.69 10.87 -5.07
CA ARG A 9 0.63 10.46 -4.55
C ARG A 9 0.88 9.00 -4.83
N ILE A 10 2.12 8.69 -5.17
CA ILE A 10 2.56 7.31 -5.35
C ILE A 10 3.07 6.80 -4.02
N VAL A 11 2.57 5.65 -3.60
CA VAL A 11 2.96 5.02 -2.35
C VAL A 11 3.27 3.55 -2.61
N HIS A 12 3.78 2.86 -1.60
CA HIS A 12 3.99 1.41 -1.67
C HIS A 12 2.88 0.70 -0.96
N TYR A 13 2.36 -0.35 -1.59
CA TYR A 13 1.38 -1.24 -0.99
C TYR A 13 2.04 -2.59 -0.80
N THR A 14 1.93 -3.17 0.39
CA THR A 14 2.45 -4.50 0.66
C THR A 14 1.30 -5.48 0.54
N ASN A 15 1.40 -6.40 -0.43
CA ASN A 15 0.30 -7.33 -0.66
C ASN A 15 0.23 -8.36 0.47
N LEU A 16 -0.86 -9.15 0.46
CA LEU A 16 -1.09 -10.12 1.52
C LEU A 16 -0.24 -11.37 1.40
N GLY A 17 0.38 -11.60 0.24
CA GLY A 17 1.12 -12.82 0.02
C GLY A 17 0.18 -14.01 -0.18
N ASP A 18 0.75 -15.23 -0.09
CA ASP A 18 0.01 -16.45 -0.24
C ASP A 18 -0.51 -16.92 1.12
N ARG A 19 -1.73 -17.46 1.14
CA ARG A 19 -2.33 -18.03 2.35
C ARG A 19 -1.49 -19.16 2.93
N ASP A 20 -0.86 -19.94 2.06
CA ASP A 20 -0.04 -21.10 2.49
C ASP A 20 1.38 -20.71 2.86
N GLY A 21 1.72 -19.43 2.77
CA GLY A 21 3.05 -18.96 3.12
C GLY A 21 4.11 -19.28 2.08
N LYS A 22 3.72 -19.75 0.90
CA LYS A 22 4.66 -20.05 -0.19
C LYS A 22 5.28 -18.80 -0.78
N PHE A 23 4.52 -17.71 -0.79
CA PHE A 23 4.98 -16.43 -1.35
C PHE A 23 4.95 -15.39 -0.25
N PRO A 24 6.08 -14.76 0.04
CA PRO A 24 6.11 -13.68 1.03
C PRO A 24 5.39 -12.45 0.49
N PRO A 25 5.00 -11.54 1.37
CA PRO A 25 4.42 -10.28 0.90
C PRO A 25 5.46 -9.52 0.07
N THR A 26 4.99 -8.87 -0.99
CA THR A 26 5.84 -8.09 -1.88
C THR A 26 5.32 -6.66 -1.96
N VAL A 27 6.20 -5.75 -2.37
CA VAL A 27 5.87 -4.34 -2.49
C VAL A 27 5.35 -4.06 -3.89
N GLN A 28 4.23 -3.36 -3.97
CA GLN A 28 3.64 -2.94 -5.23
C GLN A 28 3.54 -1.42 -5.27
N ALA A 29 3.68 -0.84 -6.46
CA ALA A 29 3.42 0.57 -6.64
C ALA A 29 1.92 0.81 -6.54
N ALA A 30 1.52 1.90 -5.91
CA ALA A 30 0.11 2.24 -5.79
C ALA A 30 -0.07 3.74 -5.86
N LEU A 31 -1.25 4.16 -6.33
CA LEU A 31 -1.60 5.57 -6.46
C LEU A 31 -2.76 5.86 -5.53
N ILE A 32 -2.65 6.91 -4.74
CA ILE A 32 -3.76 7.33 -3.88
C ILE A 32 -4.82 7.99 -4.76
N THR A 33 -6.01 7.40 -4.80
CA THR A 33 -7.11 7.89 -5.62
C THR A 33 -8.20 8.57 -4.81
N GLY A 34 -8.19 8.41 -3.49
CA GLY A 34 -9.18 9.06 -2.63
C GLY A 34 -8.74 9.05 -1.19
N LEU A 35 -9.30 9.96 -0.43
CA LEU A 35 -9.07 10.06 1.01
C LEU A 35 -10.38 9.79 1.73
N ASN A 36 -10.37 8.90 2.72
CA ASN A 36 -11.57 8.52 3.45
C ASN A 36 -11.63 9.23 4.79
N GLU A 37 -12.84 9.39 5.31
CA GLU A 37 -13.05 10.12 6.56
C GLU A 37 -12.44 9.43 7.78
N ASP A 38 -12.29 8.11 7.72
CA ASP A 38 -11.73 7.33 8.83
C ASP A 38 -10.20 7.30 8.85
N GLY A 39 -9.55 8.05 7.98
CA GLY A 39 -8.09 8.10 7.92
C GLY A 39 -7.47 7.10 6.96
N THR A 40 -8.27 6.21 6.38
CA THR A 40 -7.77 5.30 5.34
C THR A 40 -7.77 6.00 3.99
N VAL A 41 -7.14 5.38 3.01
CA VAL A 41 -7.11 5.93 1.65
C VAL A 41 -7.62 4.90 0.66
N SER A 42 -8.08 5.38 -0.49
CA SER A 42 -8.38 4.51 -1.62
C SER A 42 -7.13 4.43 -2.48
N LEU A 43 -6.77 3.23 -2.90
CA LEU A 43 -5.57 3.00 -3.72
C LEU A 43 -5.91 2.31 -5.01
N HIS A 44 -5.15 2.65 -6.04
CA HIS A 44 -5.10 1.89 -7.28
C HIS A 44 -3.73 1.20 -7.29
N VAL A 45 -3.71 -0.12 -7.20
CA VAL A 45 -2.48 -0.90 -7.04
C VAL A 45 -2.08 -1.50 -8.35
N PHE A 46 -0.79 -1.36 -8.69
CA PHE A 46 -0.25 -1.84 -9.96
C PHE A 46 0.57 -3.10 -9.73
N TYR A 47 0.25 -4.16 -10.47
CA TYR A 47 1.04 -5.38 -10.52
C TYR A 47 1.69 -5.50 -11.89
N LYS A 48 2.68 -6.38 -12.01
CA LYS A 48 3.32 -6.62 -13.30
C LYS A 48 2.33 -7.06 -14.37
N THR A 49 1.30 -7.79 -13.97
CA THR A 49 0.36 -8.39 -14.90
C THR A 49 -1.04 -7.81 -14.82
N GLY A 50 -1.22 -6.74 -14.07
CA GLY A 50 -2.54 -6.15 -13.94
C GLY A 50 -2.60 -5.10 -12.86
N GLN A 51 -3.80 -4.71 -12.52
CA GLN A 51 -4.04 -3.66 -11.54
C GLN A 51 -5.38 -3.89 -10.86
N PHE A 52 -5.55 -3.34 -9.67
CA PHE A 52 -6.84 -3.42 -8.99
C PHE A 52 -7.02 -2.24 -8.05
N ASP A 53 -8.27 -1.99 -7.66
CA ASP A 53 -8.61 -0.90 -6.75
C ASP A 53 -8.85 -1.44 -5.35
N LEU A 54 -8.35 -0.70 -4.36
CA LEU A 54 -8.64 -0.96 -2.95
C LEU A 54 -9.39 0.25 -2.41
N PRO A 55 -10.67 0.09 -2.03
CA PRO A 55 -11.45 1.24 -1.54
C PRO A 55 -10.97 1.75 -0.19
N LYS A 56 -10.40 0.88 0.64
CA LYS A 56 -9.88 1.28 1.94
C LYS A 56 -8.56 0.58 2.21
N CYS A 57 -7.55 1.35 2.57
CA CYS A 57 -6.25 0.81 2.92
C CYS A 57 -5.65 1.62 4.05
N GLU A 58 -5.19 0.94 5.10
CA GLU A 58 -4.60 1.59 6.25
C GLU A 58 -3.12 1.85 6.04
N HIS A 59 -2.64 2.93 6.65
CA HIS A 59 -1.22 3.25 6.66
C HIS A 59 -0.48 2.41 7.70
N THR A 60 0.79 2.13 7.44
CA THR A 60 1.65 1.50 8.44
C THR A 60 3.02 2.16 8.44
N GLU A 61 3.65 2.18 9.62
CA GLU A 61 5.04 2.59 9.75
C GLU A 61 6.00 1.40 9.58
N GLU A 62 5.46 0.17 9.49
CA GLU A 62 6.29 -1.01 9.26
C GLU A 62 6.94 -0.95 7.90
N PRO A 63 8.15 -1.52 7.75
CA PRO A 63 8.84 -1.50 6.46
C PRO A 63 8.01 -2.18 5.37
N ALA A 64 7.99 -1.58 4.19
CA ALA A 64 7.29 -2.17 3.05
C ALA A 64 7.86 -3.55 2.75
N GLY A 65 6.97 -4.50 2.47
CA GLY A 65 7.36 -5.88 2.20
C GLY A 65 7.49 -6.74 3.44
N SER A 66 7.33 -6.19 4.64
CA SER A 66 7.43 -6.94 5.88
C SER A 66 6.08 -7.58 6.24
N GLU A 67 6.12 -8.53 7.18
CA GLU A 67 4.90 -9.16 7.67
C GLU A 67 3.94 -8.16 8.29
N GLY A 68 4.46 -7.18 9.03
CA GLY A 68 3.62 -6.17 9.67
C GLY A 68 2.96 -5.21 8.71
N ALA A 69 3.44 -5.14 7.47
CA ALA A 69 2.91 -4.24 6.47
C ALA A 69 1.87 -4.90 5.56
N ARG A 70 1.60 -6.18 5.72
CA ARG A 70 0.64 -6.90 4.86
C ARG A 70 -0.71 -6.19 4.78
N GLY A 71 -1.15 -5.96 3.55
CA GLY A 71 -2.45 -5.33 3.31
C GLY A 71 -2.51 -3.85 3.64
N LYS A 72 -1.34 -3.22 3.86
CA LYS A 72 -1.27 -1.81 4.25
C LYS A 72 -0.35 -1.05 3.31
N TRP A 73 -0.49 0.27 3.33
CA TRP A 73 0.36 1.10 2.50
C TRP A 73 1.37 1.86 3.36
N SER A 74 2.49 2.22 2.75
CA SER A 74 3.53 2.98 3.40
C SER A 74 4.16 3.95 2.41
N TRP A 75 4.84 4.97 2.93
CA TRP A 75 5.55 5.90 2.08
C TRP A 75 6.79 5.22 1.49
N PRO A 76 7.13 5.52 0.22
CA PRO A 76 8.36 5.00 -0.34
C PRO A 76 9.56 5.48 0.46
N ALA A 77 10.56 4.61 0.58
CA ALA A 77 11.79 4.99 1.24
C ALA A 77 12.47 6.11 0.46
N ARG A 78 13.05 7.05 1.19
CA ARG A 78 13.84 8.09 0.55
C ARG A 78 15.21 7.54 0.21
N THR A 79 15.69 7.85 -0.96
CA THR A 79 17.01 7.45 -1.39
C THR A 79 17.97 8.64 -1.41
#